data_67072bbf6b116e02ee9f8a54c7e8feb5
#
_entry.id   67072bbf6b116e02ee9f8a54c7e8feb5
#
_cell.length_a   1.000
_cell.length_b   1.000
_cell.length_c   1.000
_cell.angle_alpha   90.00
_cell.angle_beta   90.00
_cell.angle_gamma   90.00
#
_symmetry.space_group_name_H-M   'P 1'
#
loop_
_entity.id
_entity.type
_entity.pdbx_description
1 polymer ?
#
loop_
_entity_poly.entity_id
_entity_poly.type
_entity_poly.pdbx_seq_one_letter_code
_entity_poly.pdbx_strand_id
1 'polypeptide(L)'
;MAVFGGQQGHLPCQYLGLPLGVRKPKRIEMQPLIDKIAGKLAPRKGRLLNRMGRLIYTNLVVMATATFFLTAFQPDKWLIKKVDKLRKNFLWEADNTSIGGKSLVNWKQVFSPKKYGGLGIKNIDCFSRALRLCWEWHRWEERDRPWKGTDTPCDGVDKQLFSNCTTISLGDGSLASFWRDRWLNGEAPMVLAPTVFKLARFKKVSVKQGMHNAKWMQGLNRISNAEELRQFVQLWSKVQGTTLSTEKDTIIWNLTANGSYSACWAYEAQFLSRIERPWLARVWTSKMEGKVRFYLWLLLQNRNWTADRLQARGWPHNDLCKLCDQEPETANHLALHCSFAKEVWFQFRDSKNAMFAVADEAQTVGEWWERLCFAGGSKEQNRLNMTVAAYTVWNLWKERNQRVFENKELTATALAGLIKDDIKCFGEATRGIPFVGP
;
A
#
# COMPACT_ATOMS: atom_id res chain seq x y z
N MET A 1 -34.75 33.18 14.72
CA MET A 1 -33.26 33.35 14.70
C MET A 1 -32.69 34.03 15.94
N ALA A 2 -33.41 34.89 16.57
CA ALA A 2 -32.94 35.59 17.80
C ALA A 2 -32.72 34.67 19.04
N VAL A 3 -33.26 33.44 19.03
CA VAL A 3 -33.21 32.50 20.17
C VAL A 3 -31.84 31.78 20.30
N PHE A 4 -31.07 31.66 19.20
CA PHE A 4 -29.81 30.87 19.20
C PHE A 4 -28.56 31.70 19.03
N GLY A 5 -28.62 33.03 18.88
CA GLY A 5 -27.45 33.91 18.73
C GLY A 5 -26.51 33.59 17.54
N GLY A 6 -26.92 32.71 16.64
CA GLY A 6 -26.09 32.30 15.53
C GLY A 6 -26.22 33.18 14.30
N GLN A 7 -25.15 33.31 13.53
CA GLN A 7 -25.16 33.98 12.24
C GLN A 7 -25.67 33.01 11.14
N GLN A 8 -26.44 33.54 10.21
CA GLN A 8 -26.90 32.77 9.05
C GLN A 8 -25.73 32.55 8.08
N GLY A 9 -25.32 31.29 7.94
CA GLY A 9 -24.30 30.90 6.96
C GLY A 9 -24.92 30.44 5.64
N HIS A 10 -24.11 30.47 4.59
CA HIS A 10 -24.46 29.96 3.26
C HIS A 10 -23.62 28.74 2.90
N LEU A 11 -24.22 27.78 2.17
CA LEU A 11 -23.48 26.65 1.62
C LEU A 11 -22.82 27.04 0.27
N PRO A 12 -21.58 26.56 -0.01
CA PRO A 12 -20.79 25.66 0.82
C PRO A 12 -20.11 26.36 2.02
N CYS A 13 -20.05 25.67 3.16
CA CYS A 13 -19.34 26.13 4.35
C CYS A 13 -18.38 25.04 4.86
N GLN A 14 -17.55 25.36 5.86
CA GLN A 14 -16.72 24.37 6.51
C GLN A 14 -17.36 23.88 7.80
N TYR A 15 -17.47 22.57 7.98
CA TYR A 15 -17.93 21.93 9.20
C TYR A 15 -16.92 20.87 9.65
N LEU A 16 -16.36 21.01 10.84
CA LEU A 16 -15.33 20.11 11.38
C LEU A 16 -14.13 19.90 10.41
N GLY A 17 -13.77 20.94 9.66
CA GLY A 17 -12.66 20.90 8.71
C GLY A 17 -12.97 20.20 7.37
N LEU A 18 -14.23 19.82 7.14
CA LEU A 18 -14.72 19.31 5.87
C LEU A 18 -15.59 20.32 5.14
N PRO A 19 -15.54 20.36 3.79
CA PRO A 19 -16.49 21.16 3.01
C PRO A 19 -17.89 20.57 3.13
N LEU A 20 -18.81 21.32 3.67
CA LEU A 20 -20.24 20.99 3.72
C LEU A 20 -20.97 21.68 2.58
N GLY A 21 -21.58 20.92 1.69
CA GLY A 21 -22.31 21.43 0.54
C GLY A 21 -23.35 20.43 0.04
N VAL A 22 -24.26 20.90 -0.81
CA VAL A 22 -25.33 20.07 -1.42
C VAL A 22 -24.79 19.18 -2.53
N ARG A 23 -23.59 19.47 -3.05
CA ARG A 23 -22.96 18.76 -4.18
C ARG A 23 -21.58 18.26 -3.80
N LYS A 24 -21.00 17.38 -4.65
CA LYS A 24 -19.60 16.96 -4.51
C LYS A 24 -18.68 18.19 -4.39
N PRO A 25 -17.69 18.16 -3.49
CA PRO A 25 -16.76 19.26 -3.30
C PRO A 25 -16.07 19.67 -4.60
N LYS A 26 -16.02 20.95 -4.89
CA LYS A 26 -15.27 21.52 -6.01
C LYS A 26 -13.78 21.58 -5.68
N ARG A 27 -12.92 21.74 -6.68
CA ARG A 27 -11.45 21.83 -6.49
C ARG A 27 -11.04 22.91 -5.52
N ILE A 28 -11.71 24.07 -5.53
CA ILE A 28 -11.45 25.18 -4.62
C ILE A 28 -11.72 24.80 -3.15
N GLU A 29 -12.73 23.96 -2.91
CA GLU A 29 -13.10 23.49 -1.58
C GLU A 29 -12.14 22.41 -1.07
N MET A 30 -11.41 21.74 -1.96
CA MET A 30 -10.37 20.76 -1.65
C MET A 30 -8.99 21.40 -1.49
N GLN A 31 -8.79 22.65 -1.95
CA GLN A 31 -7.51 23.36 -1.86
C GLN A 31 -6.97 23.47 -0.44
N PRO A 32 -7.78 23.79 0.60
CA PRO A 32 -7.31 23.86 1.98
C PRO A 32 -6.67 22.56 2.49
N LEU A 33 -7.15 21.39 2.04
CA LEU A 33 -6.51 20.12 2.36
C LEU A 33 -5.12 20.01 1.74
N ILE A 34 -4.98 20.41 0.47
CA ILE A 34 -3.68 20.41 -0.23
C ILE A 34 -2.71 21.35 0.47
N ASP A 35 -3.14 22.56 0.85
CA ASP A 35 -2.31 23.55 1.52
C ASP A 35 -1.87 23.07 2.91
N LYS A 36 -2.76 22.42 3.65
CA LYS A 36 -2.46 21.78 4.93
C LYS A 36 -1.42 20.68 4.78
N ILE A 37 -1.53 19.83 3.76
CA ILE A 37 -0.54 18.79 3.44
C ILE A 37 0.78 19.43 3.00
N ALA A 38 0.77 20.45 2.15
CA ALA A 38 1.97 21.16 1.70
C ALA A 38 2.73 21.79 2.87
N GLY A 39 2.02 22.44 3.80
CA GLY A 39 2.61 22.98 5.02
C GLY A 39 3.25 21.93 5.95
N LYS A 40 2.68 20.72 5.99
CA LYS A 40 3.29 19.57 6.69
C LYS A 40 4.56 19.08 5.98
N LEU A 41 4.57 19.05 4.66
CA LEU A 41 5.70 18.60 3.82
C LEU A 41 6.67 19.76 3.45
N ALA A 42 6.80 20.76 4.32
CA ALA A 42 7.69 21.89 4.07
C ALA A 42 9.15 21.43 3.84
N PRO A 43 9.89 22.02 2.88
CA PRO A 43 11.26 21.64 2.52
C PRO A 43 12.24 21.61 3.70
N ARG A 44 12.12 22.58 4.63
CA ARG A 44 12.93 22.66 5.85
C ARG A 44 12.89 21.35 6.64
N LYS A 45 11.73 20.70 6.77
CA LYS A 45 11.59 19.40 7.46
C LYS A 45 12.22 18.26 6.67
N GLY A 46 12.10 18.29 5.35
CA GLY A 46 12.71 17.31 4.48
C GLY A 46 14.24 17.30 4.56
N ARG A 47 14.88 18.45 4.70
CA ARG A 47 16.34 18.59 4.81
C ARG A 47 16.90 17.99 6.10
N LEU A 48 16.13 18.03 7.19
CA LEU A 48 16.53 17.46 8.49
C LEU A 48 16.36 15.94 8.56
N LEU A 49 15.66 15.33 7.62
CA LEU A 49 15.34 13.91 7.63
C LEU A 49 16.11 13.17 6.52
N ASN A 50 16.66 11.99 6.85
CA ASN A 50 17.12 11.06 5.83
C ASN A 50 15.91 10.47 5.05
N ARG A 51 16.16 9.77 3.95
CA ARG A 51 15.10 9.22 3.09
C ARG A 51 14.12 8.30 3.83
N MET A 52 14.61 7.51 4.78
CA MET A 52 13.73 6.66 5.60
C MET A 52 12.86 7.48 6.55
N GLY A 53 13.41 8.52 7.17
CA GLY A 53 12.65 9.47 7.98
C GLY A 53 11.58 10.19 7.18
N ARG A 54 11.87 10.59 5.94
CA ARG A 54 10.87 11.19 5.02
C ARG A 54 9.77 10.20 4.64
N LEU A 55 10.12 8.93 4.41
CA LEU A 55 9.16 7.87 4.15
C LEU A 55 8.18 7.70 5.32
N ILE A 56 8.70 7.56 6.53
CA ILE A 56 7.90 7.42 7.77
C ILE A 56 7.01 8.66 7.96
N TYR A 57 7.60 9.86 7.84
CA TYR A 57 6.87 11.12 7.99
C TYR A 57 5.73 11.24 6.97
N THR A 58 5.98 10.89 5.70
CA THR A 58 4.95 10.90 4.65
C THR A 58 3.79 9.97 4.99
N ASN A 59 4.09 8.75 5.45
CA ASN A 59 3.04 7.78 5.79
C ASN A 59 2.23 8.18 7.02
N LEU A 60 2.87 8.65 8.08
CA LEU A 60 2.18 8.96 9.33
C LEU A 60 1.45 10.30 9.26
N VAL A 61 2.15 11.36 8.83
CA VAL A 61 1.62 12.72 8.95
C VAL A 61 0.66 13.06 7.83
N VAL A 62 1.01 12.74 6.58
CA VAL A 62 0.17 13.10 5.42
C VAL A 62 -1.10 12.28 5.41
N MET A 63 -0.99 10.99 5.67
CA MET A 63 -2.16 10.12 5.66
C MET A 63 -3.11 10.44 6.81
N ALA A 64 -2.60 10.69 8.03
CA ALA A 64 -3.43 11.14 9.15
C ALA A 64 -4.18 12.45 8.82
N THR A 65 -3.51 13.40 8.16
CA THR A 65 -4.12 14.69 7.77
C THR A 65 -5.27 14.50 6.77
N ALA A 66 -5.16 13.52 5.87
CA ALA A 66 -6.14 13.29 4.82
C ALA A 66 -7.25 12.30 5.23
N THR A 67 -7.06 11.48 6.27
CA THR A 67 -7.93 10.35 6.62
C THR A 67 -9.39 10.77 6.75
N PHE A 68 -9.68 11.83 7.50
CA PHE A 68 -11.05 12.29 7.74
C PHE A 68 -11.75 12.71 6.43
N PHE A 69 -11.05 13.47 5.57
CA PHE A 69 -11.56 13.83 4.26
C PHE A 69 -11.81 12.60 3.37
N LEU A 70 -10.86 11.66 3.35
CA LEU A 70 -10.92 10.45 2.52
C LEU A 70 -11.98 9.44 2.98
N THR A 71 -12.43 9.52 4.22
CA THR A 71 -13.55 8.72 4.74
C THR A 71 -14.91 9.28 4.27
N ALA A 72 -15.03 10.62 4.20
CA ALA A 72 -16.28 11.27 3.83
C ALA A 72 -16.44 11.47 2.33
N PHE A 73 -15.34 11.66 1.58
CA PHE A 73 -15.37 12.01 0.17
C PHE A 73 -14.48 11.12 -0.69
N GLN A 74 -14.95 10.82 -1.88
CA GLN A 74 -14.14 10.22 -2.91
C GLN A 74 -13.19 11.28 -3.51
N PRO A 75 -11.85 11.09 -3.41
CA PRO A 75 -10.91 12.02 -4.01
C PRO A 75 -10.97 11.96 -5.53
N ASP A 76 -10.96 13.10 -6.19
CA ASP A 76 -10.82 13.16 -7.63
C ASP A 76 -9.36 12.93 -8.08
N LYS A 77 -9.17 12.61 -9.35
CA LYS A 77 -7.82 12.38 -9.92
C LYS A 77 -6.90 13.59 -9.80
N TRP A 78 -7.46 14.81 -9.78
CA TRP A 78 -6.69 16.04 -9.62
C TRP A 78 -6.11 16.15 -8.20
N LEU A 79 -6.93 15.90 -7.16
CA LEU A 79 -6.49 15.90 -5.77
C LEU A 79 -5.37 14.87 -5.55
N ILE A 80 -5.59 13.62 -6.02
CA ILE A 80 -4.60 12.54 -5.92
C ILE A 80 -3.27 12.96 -6.57
N LYS A 81 -3.31 13.49 -7.80
CA LYS A 81 -2.11 13.95 -8.52
C LYS A 81 -1.36 15.07 -7.78
N LYS A 82 -2.08 16.02 -7.18
CA LYS A 82 -1.47 17.13 -6.43
C LYS A 82 -0.81 16.63 -5.16
N VAL A 83 -1.49 15.81 -4.36
CA VAL A 83 -0.93 15.24 -3.13
C VAL A 83 0.25 14.30 -3.44
N ASP A 84 0.15 13.47 -4.48
CA ASP A 84 1.25 12.59 -4.89
C ASP A 84 2.48 13.37 -5.38
N LYS A 85 2.30 14.50 -6.05
CA LYS A 85 3.41 15.37 -6.43
C LYS A 85 4.14 15.90 -5.20
N LEU A 86 3.41 16.37 -4.17
CA LEU A 86 4.00 16.84 -2.91
C LEU A 86 4.75 15.71 -2.19
N ARG A 87 4.15 14.52 -2.05
CA ARG A 87 4.76 13.35 -1.41
C ARG A 87 6.03 12.89 -2.14
N LYS A 88 5.99 12.89 -3.47
CA LYS A 88 7.10 12.48 -4.32
C LYS A 88 8.29 13.43 -4.16
N ASN A 89 8.05 14.74 -4.23
CA ASN A 89 9.09 15.74 -4.06
C ASN A 89 9.71 15.66 -2.66
N PHE A 90 8.88 15.57 -1.61
CA PHE A 90 9.38 15.45 -0.25
C PHE A 90 10.22 14.18 -0.03
N LEU A 91 9.80 13.04 -0.57
CA LEU A 91 10.54 11.79 -0.42
C LEU A 91 11.91 11.83 -1.10
N TRP A 92 11.96 12.31 -2.36
CA TRP A 92 13.16 12.19 -3.18
C TRP A 92 14.10 13.38 -3.10
N GLU A 93 13.58 14.58 -3.01
CA GLU A 93 14.33 15.84 -3.20
C GLU A 93 14.44 16.69 -1.93
N ALA A 94 13.62 16.45 -0.93
CA ALA A 94 13.46 17.31 0.24
C ALA A 94 13.04 18.77 -0.10
N ASP A 95 12.78 19.08 -1.36
CA ASP A 95 12.43 20.40 -1.84
C ASP A 95 11.25 20.34 -2.81
N ASN A 96 10.40 21.37 -2.77
CA ASN A 96 9.24 21.48 -3.66
C ASN A 96 9.55 22.25 -4.96
N THR A 97 10.78 22.76 -5.09
CA THR A 97 11.17 23.69 -6.17
C THR A 97 11.75 22.98 -7.41
N SER A 98 12.14 21.72 -7.30
CA SER A 98 12.78 21.04 -8.41
C SER A 98 11.80 20.59 -9.50
N ILE A 99 12.13 20.96 -10.70
CA ILE A 99 11.45 20.59 -11.96
C ILE A 99 11.74 19.12 -12.23
N GLY A 100 10.76 18.29 -12.13
CA GLY A 100 10.61 16.88 -12.47
C GLY A 100 11.82 16.03 -12.91
N GLY A 101 11.89 14.78 -12.44
CA GLY A 101 12.81 13.77 -12.99
C GLY A 101 13.72 13.04 -12.02
N LYS A 102 13.80 13.46 -10.76
CA LYS A 102 14.73 12.86 -9.77
C LYS A 102 14.17 11.64 -9.02
N SER A 103 12.96 11.17 -9.33
CA SER A 103 12.44 9.93 -8.76
C SER A 103 13.30 8.74 -9.15
N LEU A 104 13.86 8.05 -8.16
CA LEU A 104 14.70 6.87 -8.40
C LEU A 104 13.87 5.67 -8.85
N VAL A 105 12.65 5.53 -8.34
CA VAL A 105 11.77 4.38 -8.57
C VAL A 105 10.39 4.86 -9.02
N ASN A 106 9.74 4.07 -9.88
CA ASN A 106 8.38 4.34 -10.33
C ASN A 106 7.42 4.45 -9.13
N TRP A 107 6.59 5.48 -9.12
CA TRP A 107 5.68 5.77 -8.01
C TRP A 107 4.70 4.63 -7.72
N LYS A 108 4.29 3.87 -8.75
CA LYS A 108 3.48 2.66 -8.58
C LYS A 108 4.17 1.59 -7.75
N GLN A 109 5.50 1.47 -7.85
CA GLN A 109 6.29 0.56 -7.03
C GLN A 109 6.45 1.10 -5.61
N VAL A 110 6.61 2.40 -5.44
CA VAL A 110 6.76 3.06 -4.14
C VAL A 110 5.55 2.84 -3.23
N PHE A 111 4.32 2.94 -3.75
CA PHE A 111 3.12 2.70 -2.94
C PHE A 111 2.65 1.23 -2.92
N SER A 112 3.37 0.31 -3.56
CA SER A 112 3.09 -1.11 -3.35
C SER A 112 3.32 -1.47 -1.88
N PRO A 113 2.48 -2.32 -1.28
CA PRO A 113 2.75 -2.86 0.05
C PRO A 113 4.11 -3.56 0.12
N LYS A 114 4.72 -3.55 1.30
CA LYS A 114 6.07 -4.09 1.52
C LYS A 114 6.20 -5.56 1.14
N LYS A 115 5.16 -6.36 1.35
CA LYS A 115 5.13 -7.79 0.95
C LYS A 115 5.24 -8.00 -0.57
N TYR A 116 4.87 -6.99 -1.38
CA TYR A 116 5.03 -6.99 -2.84
C TYR A 116 6.28 -6.21 -3.28
N GLY A 117 7.20 -5.94 -2.36
CA GLY A 117 8.48 -5.29 -2.63
C GLY A 117 8.42 -3.77 -2.78
N GLY A 118 7.36 -3.12 -2.34
CA GLY A 118 7.24 -1.65 -2.32
C GLY A 118 7.77 -1.01 -1.04
N LEU A 119 7.68 0.33 -0.96
CA LEU A 119 7.98 1.09 0.26
C LEU A 119 6.81 1.15 1.25
N GLY A 120 5.61 0.74 0.82
CA GLY A 120 4.41 0.78 1.64
C GLY A 120 3.85 2.19 1.89
N ILE A 121 4.17 3.18 1.04
CA ILE A 121 3.44 4.45 1.03
C ILE A 121 2.01 4.15 0.61
N LYS A 122 1.03 4.61 1.37
CA LYS A 122 -0.38 4.34 1.05
C LYS A 122 -0.77 4.93 -0.31
N ASN A 123 -1.36 4.11 -1.17
CA ASN A 123 -2.05 4.60 -2.37
C ASN A 123 -3.32 5.33 -1.95
N ILE A 124 -3.45 6.61 -2.29
CA ILE A 124 -4.57 7.45 -1.81
C ILE A 124 -5.92 6.91 -2.29
N ASP A 125 -6.02 6.48 -3.53
CA ASP A 125 -7.27 5.97 -4.10
C ASP A 125 -7.71 4.69 -3.38
N CYS A 126 -6.80 3.70 -3.28
CA CYS A 126 -7.06 2.46 -2.56
C CYS A 126 -7.34 2.69 -1.06
N PHE A 127 -6.63 3.62 -0.45
CA PHE A 127 -6.80 3.94 0.97
C PHE A 127 -8.14 4.64 1.23
N SER A 128 -8.51 5.61 0.39
CA SER A 128 -9.81 6.26 0.46
C SER A 128 -10.95 5.27 0.26
N ARG A 129 -10.84 4.35 -0.70
CA ARG A 129 -11.81 3.27 -0.91
C ARG A 129 -11.95 2.43 0.34
N ALA A 130 -10.84 1.94 0.88
CA ALA A 130 -10.84 1.16 2.11
C ALA A 130 -11.46 1.90 3.30
N LEU A 131 -11.29 3.21 3.43
CA LEU A 131 -11.94 4.01 4.47
C LEU A 131 -13.44 4.14 4.24
N ARG A 132 -13.87 4.42 2.99
CA ARG A 132 -15.30 4.62 2.69
C ARG A 132 -16.14 3.34 2.83
N LEU A 133 -15.54 2.16 2.66
CA LEU A 133 -16.27 0.90 2.85
C LEU A 133 -16.84 0.73 4.27
N CYS A 134 -16.33 1.47 5.27
CA CYS A 134 -16.93 1.48 6.60
C CYS A 134 -18.40 1.91 6.58
N TRP A 135 -18.80 2.77 5.64
CA TRP A 135 -20.20 3.20 5.51
C TRP A 135 -21.12 2.08 5.04
N GLU A 136 -20.65 1.21 4.12
CA GLU A 136 -21.40 0.03 3.71
C GLU A 136 -21.49 -0.98 4.86
N TRP A 137 -20.39 -1.19 5.63
CA TRP A 137 -20.39 -2.05 6.81
C TRP A 137 -21.34 -1.53 7.89
N HIS A 138 -21.23 -0.30 8.23
CA HIS A 138 -22.11 0.35 9.17
C HIS A 138 -23.59 0.33 8.76
N ARG A 139 -23.94 0.33 7.51
CA ARG A 139 -25.32 0.16 7.04
C ARG A 139 -25.93 -1.17 7.53
N TRP A 140 -25.10 -2.18 7.76
CA TRP A 140 -25.53 -3.47 8.26
C TRP A 140 -25.60 -3.53 9.80
N GLU A 141 -24.64 -2.96 10.50
CA GLU A 141 -24.55 -3.08 11.96
C GLU A 141 -25.48 -2.12 12.72
N GLU A 142 -25.51 -0.86 12.31
CA GLU A 142 -26.21 0.18 13.08
C GLU A 142 -27.52 0.57 12.39
N ARG A 143 -28.65 0.10 12.89
CA ARG A 143 -29.97 0.29 12.27
C ARG A 143 -30.62 1.64 12.54
N ASP A 144 -30.30 2.28 13.66
CA ASP A 144 -30.96 3.50 14.17
C ASP A 144 -30.18 4.78 13.92
N ARG A 145 -29.49 4.85 12.80
CA ARG A 145 -28.64 5.99 12.44
C ARG A 145 -29.43 7.16 11.88
N PRO A 146 -28.98 8.39 12.19
CA PRO A 146 -29.60 9.59 11.62
C PRO A 146 -29.56 9.63 10.08
N TRP A 147 -28.57 8.98 9.45
CA TRP A 147 -28.39 8.95 8.00
C TRP A 147 -28.98 7.71 7.29
N LYS A 148 -29.84 6.95 7.97
CA LYS A 148 -30.56 5.82 7.37
C LYS A 148 -31.36 6.28 6.16
N GLY A 149 -31.23 5.55 5.05
CA GLY A 149 -31.93 5.87 3.80
C GLY A 149 -31.19 6.86 2.89
N THR A 150 -30.08 7.46 3.35
CA THR A 150 -29.21 8.27 2.48
C THR A 150 -28.25 7.37 1.69
N ASP A 151 -27.76 7.87 0.55
CA ASP A 151 -26.71 7.21 -0.21
C ASP A 151 -25.37 7.30 0.54
N THR A 152 -24.60 6.20 0.55
CA THR A 152 -23.24 6.17 1.10
C THR A 152 -22.26 6.86 0.14
N PRO A 153 -21.11 7.37 0.61
CA PRO A 153 -20.09 7.97 -0.25
C PRO A 153 -19.33 6.93 -1.10
N CYS A 154 -19.85 5.72 -1.22
CA CYS A 154 -19.27 4.61 -1.96
C CYS A 154 -19.77 4.59 -3.41
N ASP A 155 -18.85 4.48 -4.35
CA ASP A 155 -19.16 4.29 -5.76
C ASP A 155 -19.44 2.81 -6.13
N GLY A 156 -19.67 2.53 -7.42
CA GLY A 156 -19.94 1.17 -7.89
C GLY A 156 -18.75 0.21 -7.66
N VAL A 157 -17.52 0.70 -7.79
CA VAL A 157 -16.30 -0.09 -7.56
C VAL A 157 -16.13 -0.40 -6.07
N ASP A 158 -16.40 0.57 -5.22
CA ASP A 158 -16.37 0.41 -3.76
C ASP A 158 -17.37 -0.69 -3.32
N LYS A 159 -18.62 -0.60 -3.82
CA LYS A 159 -19.68 -1.58 -3.53
C LYS A 159 -19.38 -2.98 -4.07
N GLN A 160 -18.74 -3.07 -5.24
CA GLN A 160 -18.31 -4.35 -5.79
C GLN A 160 -17.18 -4.97 -4.93
N LEU A 161 -16.19 -4.17 -4.50
CA LEU A 161 -15.14 -4.64 -3.60
C LEU A 161 -15.73 -5.12 -2.27
N PHE A 162 -16.66 -4.34 -1.69
CA PHE A 162 -17.36 -4.71 -0.47
C PHE A 162 -18.07 -6.06 -0.61
N SER A 163 -18.88 -6.21 -1.66
CA SER A 163 -19.59 -7.45 -1.96
C SER A 163 -18.65 -8.64 -2.15
N ASN A 164 -17.48 -8.46 -2.80
CA ASN A 164 -16.51 -9.54 -3.00
C ASN A 164 -15.80 -9.98 -1.71
N CYS A 165 -15.72 -9.08 -0.72
CA CYS A 165 -15.07 -9.34 0.57
C CYS A 165 -16.03 -9.73 1.69
N THR A 166 -17.33 -9.81 1.42
CA THR A 166 -18.35 -10.12 2.42
C THR A 166 -19.18 -11.34 2.05
N THR A 167 -19.66 -12.04 3.05
CA THR A 167 -20.69 -13.08 2.94
C THR A 167 -21.88 -12.68 3.77
N ILE A 168 -23.10 -12.87 3.23
CA ILE A 168 -24.34 -12.55 3.90
C ILE A 168 -24.99 -13.87 4.32
N SER A 169 -25.27 -13.97 5.60
CA SER A 169 -26.17 -15.01 6.14
C SER A 169 -27.58 -14.44 6.17
N LEU A 170 -28.43 -14.98 5.31
CA LEU A 170 -29.79 -14.53 5.14
C LEU A 170 -30.64 -14.98 6.32
N GLY A 171 -31.32 -14.04 6.96
CA GLY A 171 -32.28 -14.25 8.02
C GLY A 171 -33.69 -13.90 7.55
N ASP A 172 -34.24 -12.78 8.00
CA ASP A 172 -35.57 -12.31 7.64
C ASP A 172 -35.63 -11.58 6.28
N GLY A 173 -34.50 -11.39 5.62
CA GLY A 173 -34.36 -10.75 4.32
C GLY A 173 -34.64 -9.24 4.31
N SER A 174 -34.68 -8.58 5.46
CA SER A 174 -35.06 -7.16 5.57
C SER A 174 -33.94 -6.21 5.18
N LEU A 175 -32.66 -6.61 5.38
CA LEU A 175 -31.47 -5.79 5.10
C LEU A 175 -30.84 -6.13 3.75
N ALA A 176 -30.73 -7.41 3.41
CA ALA A 176 -30.13 -7.86 2.19
C ALA A 176 -30.88 -7.32 0.97
N SER A 177 -30.14 -6.67 0.04
CA SER A 177 -30.66 -6.24 -1.26
C SER A 177 -30.89 -7.45 -2.17
N PHE A 178 -32.09 -7.61 -2.71
CA PHE A 178 -32.41 -8.75 -3.56
C PHE A 178 -31.46 -8.92 -4.73
N TRP A 179 -31.17 -7.84 -5.46
CA TRP A 179 -30.39 -7.92 -6.69
C TRP A 179 -28.87 -7.86 -6.46
N ARG A 180 -28.41 -7.10 -5.47
CA ARG A 180 -27.02 -6.67 -5.40
C ARG A 180 -26.17 -7.47 -4.41
N ASP A 181 -26.80 -7.97 -3.35
CA ASP A 181 -26.08 -8.64 -2.28
C ASP A 181 -25.94 -10.15 -2.55
N ARG A 182 -24.87 -10.75 -2.04
CA ARG A 182 -24.49 -12.15 -2.28
C ARG A 182 -25.18 -13.10 -1.31
N TRP A 183 -26.49 -13.07 -1.26
CA TRP A 183 -27.30 -13.88 -0.37
C TRP A 183 -27.70 -15.24 -0.96
N LEU A 184 -27.65 -15.41 -2.28
CA LEU A 184 -28.13 -16.60 -2.97
C LEU A 184 -26.96 -17.57 -3.17
N ASN A 185 -26.69 -18.41 -2.17
CA ASN A 185 -25.55 -19.34 -2.15
C ASN A 185 -24.19 -18.65 -2.40
N GLY A 186 -23.98 -17.46 -1.83
CA GLY A 186 -22.76 -16.69 -1.99
C GLY A 186 -22.65 -15.93 -3.32
N GLU A 187 -23.71 -15.89 -4.13
CA GLU A 187 -23.76 -15.16 -5.38
C GLU A 187 -24.87 -14.07 -5.34
N ALA A 188 -24.65 -12.98 -6.05
CA ALA A 188 -25.66 -11.94 -6.20
C ALA A 188 -26.56 -12.22 -7.42
N PRO A 189 -27.90 -12.11 -7.31
CA PRO A 189 -28.80 -12.29 -8.44
C PRO A 189 -28.45 -11.48 -9.69
N MET A 190 -27.93 -10.26 -9.53
CA MET A 190 -27.48 -9.43 -10.67
C MET A 190 -26.30 -10.02 -11.43
N VAL A 191 -25.48 -10.86 -10.78
CA VAL A 191 -24.33 -11.55 -11.39
C VAL A 191 -24.77 -12.87 -12.03
N LEU A 192 -25.67 -13.59 -11.38
CA LEU A 192 -26.26 -14.84 -11.89
C LEU A 192 -27.12 -14.62 -13.15
N ALA A 193 -27.89 -13.53 -13.15
CA ALA A 193 -28.86 -13.23 -14.19
C ALA A 193 -28.76 -11.75 -14.64
N PRO A 194 -27.65 -11.35 -15.29
CA PRO A 194 -27.40 -9.95 -15.65
C PRO A 194 -28.40 -9.41 -16.66
N THR A 195 -28.94 -10.23 -17.56
CA THR A 195 -29.97 -9.81 -18.52
C THR A 195 -31.30 -9.58 -17.81
N VAL A 196 -31.70 -10.45 -16.89
CA VAL A 196 -32.91 -10.31 -16.08
C VAL A 196 -32.82 -9.06 -15.17
N PHE A 197 -31.64 -8.81 -14.58
CA PHE A 197 -31.41 -7.60 -13.80
C PHE A 197 -31.59 -6.32 -14.61
N LYS A 198 -31.23 -6.30 -15.90
CA LYS A 198 -31.49 -5.15 -16.79
C LYS A 198 -33.02 -4.92 -16.98
N LEU A 199 -33.81 -5.99 -17.05
CA LEU A 199 -35.24 -5.94 -17.18
C LEU A 199 -35.96 -5.50 -15.88
N ALA A 200 -35.30 -5.60 -14.73
CA ALA A 200 -35.89 -5.28 -13.43
C ALA A 200 -36.16 -3.78 -13.29
N ARG A 201 -37.43 -3.42 -13.01
CA ARG A 201 -37.87 -2.05 -12.68
C ARG A 201 -37.50 -1.68 -11.25
N PHE A 202 -37.68 -2.61 -10.31
CA PHE A 202 -37.40 -2.40 -8.88
C PHE A 202 -36.04 -2.96 -8.49
N LYS A 203 -34.99 -2.15 -8.67
CA LYS A 203 -33.58 -2.55 -8.39
C LYS A 203 -33.15 -2.34 -6.93
N LYS A 204 -33.93 -1.60 -6.15
CA LYS A 204 -33.64 -1.24 -4.73
C LYS A 204 -34.58 -1.93 -3.75
N VAL A 205 -34.94 -3.19 -3.96
CA VAL A 205 -35.80 -3.97 -3.06
C VAL A 205 -34.95 -4.85 -2.15
N SER A 206 -35.41 -5.08 -0.89
CA SER A 206 -34.83 -6.09 0.00
C SER A 206 -35.22 -7.50 -0.46
N VAL A 207 -34.53 -8.52 0.04
CA VAL A 207 -34.89 -9.93 -0.24
C VAL A 207 -36.30 -10.23 0.24
N LYS A 208 -36.65 -9.77 1.45
CA LYS A 208 -38.00 -9.89 2.01
C LYS A 208 -39.06 -9.30 1.08
N GLN A 209 -38.84 -8.08 0.62
CA GLN A 209 -39.76 -7.41 -0.30
C GLN A 209 -39.82 -8.07 -1.68
N GLY A 210 -38.68 -8.53 -2.19
CA GLY A 210 -38.60 -9.20 -3.50
C GLY A 210 -39.31 -10.53 -3.49
N MET A 211 -39.13 -11.33 -2.44
CA MET A 211 -39.77 -12.66 -2.31
C MET A 211 -41.24 -12.58 -1.95
N HIS A 212 -41.67 -11.53 -1.23
CA HIS A 212 -43.08 -11.38 -0.87
C HIS A 212 -43.95 -11.29 -2.12
N ASN A 213 -44.88 -12.25 -2.28
CA ASN A 213 -45.75 -12.41 -3.45
C ASN A 213 -44.99 -12.38 -4.79
N ALA A 214 -43.74 -12.88 -4.79
CA ALA A 214 -42.89 -12.89 -6.01
C ALA A 214 -42.74 -11.51 -6.68
N LYS A 215 -42.68 -10.44 -5.88
CA LYS A 215 -42.63 -9.05 -6.36
C LYS A 215 -41.46 -8.78 -7.32
N TRP A 216 -40.34 -9.51 -7.14
CA TRP A 216 -39.20 -9.39 -8.03
C TRP A 216 -39.54 -9.77 -9.49
N MET A 217 -40.41 -10.78 -9.69
CA MET A 217 -40.91 -11.20 -11.01
C MET A 217 -41.91 -10.20 -11.61
N GLN A 218 -42.86 -9.72 -10.76
CA GLN A 218 -43.87 -8.75 -11.19
C GLN A 218 -43.25 -7.43 -11.68
N GLY A 219 -42.06 -7.11 -11.16
CA GLY A 219 -41.30 -5.92 -11.57
C GLY A 219 -40.40 -6.12 -12.79
N LEU A 220 -40.51 -7.20 -13.54
CA LEU A 220 -39.74 -7.42 -14.75
C LEU A 220 -40.45 -6.87 -15.99
N ASN A 221 -39.71 -6.26 -16.91
CA ASN A 221 -40.17 -6.01 -18.26
C ASN A 221 -40.29 -7.34 -19.02
N ARG A 222 -41.00 -7.31 -20.15
CA ARG A 222 -41.24 -8.50 -20.98
C ARG A 222 -39.91 -9.19 -21.37
N ILE A 223 -39.83 -10.50 -21.12
CA ILE A 223 -38.75 -11.38 -21.59
C ILE A 223 -38.95 -11.54 -23.10
N SER A 224 -37.91 -11.29 -23.88
CA SER A 224 -37.97 -11.21 -25.33
C SER A 224 -37.10 -12.20 -26.08
N ASN A 225 -36.15 -12.86 -25.39
CA ASN A 225 -35.21 -13.80 -26.00
C ASN A 225 -34.92 -15.01 -25.13
N ALA A 226 -34.34 -16.06 -25.75
CA ALA A 226 -34.04 -17.33 -25.08
C ALA A 226 -33.05 -17.19 -23.93
N GLU A 227 -32.05 -16.29 -24.03
CA GLU A 227 -31.04 -16.07 -22.96
C GLU A 227 -31.67 -15.43 -21.73
N GLU A 228 -32.56 -14.46 -21.90
CA GLU A 228 -33.31 -13.86 -20.81
C GLU A 228 -34.18 -14.91 -20.10
N LEU A 229 -34.84 -15.78 -20.87
CA LEU A 229 -35.68 -16.84 -20.34
C LEU A 229 -34.81 -17.87 -19.57
N ARG A 230 -33.68 -18.27 -20.12
CA ARG A 230 -32.73 -19.21 -19.46
C ARG A 230 -32.25 -18.66 -18.11
N GLN A 231 -31.80 -17.41 -18.08
CA GLN A 231 -31.35 -16.76 -16.85
C GLN A 231 -32.49 -16.56 -15.85
N PHE A 232 -33.71 -16.27 -16.33
CA PHE A 232 -34.89 -16.18 -15.48
C PHE A 232 -35.19 -17.52 -14.79
N VAL A 233 -35.25 -18.61 -15.52
CA VAL A 233 -35.51 -19.95 -14.98
C VAL A 233 -34.44 -20.35 -13.97
N GLN A 234 -33.17 -20.10 -14.29
CA GLN A 234 -32.05 -20.37 -13.40
C GLN A 234 -32.13 -19.57 -12.09
N LEU A 235 -32.47 -18.28 -12.17
CA LEU A 235 -32.64 -17.45 -10.98
C LEU A 235 -33.86 -17.88 -10.18
N TRP A 236 -34.97 -18.11 -10.85
CA TRP A 236 -36.23 -18.52 -10.23
C TRP A 236 -36.09 -19.83 -9.43
N SER A 237 -35.48 -20.87 -10.01
CA SER A 237 -35.27 -22.15 -9.34
C SER A 237 -34.41 -21.99 -8.06
N LYS A 238 -33.38 -21.17 -8.08
CA LYS A 238 -32.56 -20.90 -6.90
C LYS A 238 -33.32 -20.09 -5.82
N VAL A 239 -34.08 -19.07 -6.22
CA VAL A 239 -34.87 -18.24 -5.30
C VAL A 239 -35.97 -19.05 -4.63
N GLN A 240 -36.67 -19.94 -5.35
CA GLN A 240 -37.71 -20.80 -4.77
C GLN A 240 -37.18 -21.72 -3.68
N GLY A 241 -35.94 -22.19 -3.78
CA GLY A 241 -35.30 -23.03 -2.77
C GLY A 241 -34.87 -22.29 -1.51
N THR A 242 -35.04 -20.96 -1.44
CA THR A 242 -34.61 -20.13 -0.31
C THR A 242 -35.74 -19.87 0.66
N THR A 243 -35.56 -20.21 1.92
CA THR A 243 -36.49 -19.92 3.01
C THR A 243 -35.97 -18.78 3.87
N LEU A 244 -36.81 -17.83 4.26
CA LEU A 244 -36.49 -16.79 5.20
C LEU A 244 -36.76 -17.28 6.64
N SER A 245 -35.89 -16.90 7.56
CA SER A 245 -36.08 -17.17 9.00
C SER A 245 -36.66 -15.95 9.71
N THR A 246 -36.86 -16.09 11.03
CA THR A 246 -37.25 -14.96 11.90
C THR A 246 -36.06 -14.18 12.44
N GLU A 247 -34.86 -14.72 12.26
CA GLU A 247 -33.63 -14.08 12.69
C GLU A 247 -33.28 -12.92 11.78
N LYS A 248 -32.41 -12.04 12.22
CA LYS A 248 -31.94 -10.90 11.42
C LYS A 248 -30.88 -11.34 10.44
N ASP A 249 -30.85 -10.72 9.26
CA ASP A 249 -29.73 -10.86 8.34
C ASP A 249 -28.42 -10.44 9.01
N THR A 250 -27.35 -11.22 8.78
CA THR A 250 -26.00 -10.91 9.27
C THR A 250 -24.99 -10.83 8.13
N ILE A 251 -23.92 -10.08 8.35
CA ILE A 251 -22.85 -9.92 7.39
C ILE A 251 -21.51 -10.29 8.03
N ILE A 252 -20.67 -11.00 7.29
CA ILE A 252 -19.34 -11.43 7.72
C ILE A 252 -18.31 -10.86 6.76
N TRP A 253 -17.28 -10.23 7.30
CA TRP A 253 -16.11 -9.79 6.53
C TRP A 253 -15.13 -10.95 6.41
N ASN A 254 -14.97 -11.48 5.21
CA ASN A 254 -14.23 -12.74 4.95
C ASN A 254 -12.72 -12.64 5.16
N LEU A 255 -12.16 -11.44 5.28
CA LEU A 255 -10.71 -11.23 5.35
C LEU A 255 -10.18 -11.10 6.78
N THR A 256 -11.03 -11.19 7.78
CA THR A 256 -10.66 -11.16 9.20
C THR A 256 -11.14 -12.40 9.91
N ALA A 257 -10.38 -12.89 10.89
CA ALA A 257 -10.76 -14.09 11.66
C ALA A 257 -12.02 -13.88 12.50
N ASN A 258 -12.28 -12.64 12.95
CA ASN A 258 -13.46 -12.30 13.76
C ASN A 258 -14.68 -11.90 12.91
N GLY A 259 -14.58 -11.96 11.60
CA GLY A 259 -15.67 -11.60 10.68
C GLY A 259 -16.03 -10.11 10.64
N SER A 260 -15.31 -9.24 11.37
CA SER A 260 -15.59 -7.80 11.44
C SER A 260 -14.79 -7.01 10.41
N TYR A 261 -15.37 -5.92 9.91
CA TYR A 261 -14.72 -5.04 8.93
C TYR A 261 -13.44 -4.42 9.46
N SER A 262 -12.43 -4.38 8.61
CA SER A 262 -11.17 -3.68 8.86
C SER A 262 -10.73 -2.92 7.60
N ALA A 263 -10.53 -1.61 7.72
CA ALA A 263 -10.02 -0.78 6.63
C ALA A 263 -8.59 -1.20 6.22
N CYS A 264 -7.80 -1.77 7.14
CA CYS A 264 -6.49 -2.33 6.83
C CYS A 264 -6.60 -3.50 5.86
N TRP A 265 -7.45 -4.47 6.16
CA TRP A 265 -7.67 -5.63 5.29
C TRP A 265 -8.38 -5.25 3.98
N ALA A 266 -9.31 -4.29 4.01
CA ALA A 266 -9.93 -3.75 2.82
C ALA A 266 -8.92 -3.02 1.90
N TYR A 267 -7.89 -2.41 2.48
CA TYR A 267 -6.77 -1.86 1.71
C TYR A 267 -5.92 -2.96 1.09
N GLU A 268 -5.52 -3.97 1.88
CA GLU A 268 -4.69 -5.10 1.45
C GLU A 268 -5.37 -5.94 0.36
N ALA A 269 -6.69 -6.15 0.45
CA ALA A 269 -7.48 -6.89 -0.54
C ALA A 269 -7.30 -6.38 -1.98
N GLN A 270 -7.07 -5.07 -2.14
CA GLN A 270 -6.88 -4.44 -3.46
C GLN A 270 -5.53 -4.79 -4.12
N PHE A 271 -4.67 -5.52 -3.44
CA PHE A 271 -3.36 -5.94 -3.94
C PHE A 271 -3.20 -7.46 -4.07
N LEU A 272 -4.23 -8.25 -3.78
CA LEU A 272 -4.15 -9.73 -3.78
C LEU A 272 -3.77 -10.32 -5.15
N SER A 273 -4.03 -9.61 -6.25
CA SER A 273 -3.63 -10.04 -7.60
C SER A 273 -2.14 -9.82 -7.91
N ARG A 274 -1.37 -9.19 -7.00
CA ARG A 274 0.05 -8.93 -7.23
C ARG A 274 0.89 -10.14 -6.83
N ILE A 275 1.98 -10.34 -7.55
CA ILE A 275 2.97 -11.37 -7.22
C ILE A 275 3.74 -10.96 -5.97
N GLU A 276 3.72 -11.79 -4.96
CA GLU A 276 4.51 -11.60 -3.74
C GLU A 276 6.01 -11.75 -4.06
N ARG A 277 6.81 -10.93 -3.40
CA ARG A 277 8.27 -10.97 -3.47
C ARG A 277 8.83 -11.13 -2.06
N PRO A 278 8.81 -12.36 -1.50
CA PRO A 278 9.16 -12.60 -0.10
C PRO A 278 10.56 -12.11 0.26
N TRP A 279 11.52 -12.26 -0.66
CA TRP A 279 12.90 -11.80 -0.45
C TRP A 279 13.01 -10.25 -0.34
N LEU A 280 12.20 -9.49 -1.10
CA LEU A 280 12.12 -8.02 -0.94
C LEU A 280 11.39 -7.64 0.36
N ALA A 281 10.38 -8.38 0.75
CA ALA A 281 9.67 -8.15 2.02
C ALA A 281 10.62 -8.31 3.22
N ARG A 282 11.58 -9.24 3.14
CA ARG A 282 12.57 -9.47 4.21
C ARG A 282 13.46 -8.25 4.49
N VAL A 283 13.67 -7.35 3.54
CA VAL A 283 14.35 -6.06 3.78
C VAL A 283 13.68 -5.30 4.93
N TRP A 284 12.35 -5.35 5.01
CA TRP A 284 11.57 -4.59 6.01
C TRP A 284 11.49 -5.29 7.36
N THR A 285 11.65 -6.61 7.40
CA THR A 285 11.59 -7.43 8.61
C THR A 285 12.96 -7.73 9.22
N SER A 286 14.05 -7.34 8.55
CA SER A 286 15.43 -7.54 9.05
C SER A 286 15.80 -6.50 10.10
N LYS A 287 16.66 -6.89 11.06
CA LYS A 287 17.17 -6.00 12.12
C LYS A 287 18.32 -5.15 11.58
N MET A 288 18.01 -3.93 11.14
CA MET A 288 19.00 -2.96 10.67
C MET A 288 18.42 -1.54 10.74
N GLU A 289 19.28 -0.53 10.70
CA GLU A 289 18.86 0.87 10.66
C GLU A 289 18.01 1.19 9.45
N GLY A 290 17.10 2.15 9.61
CA GLY A 290 16.22 2.58 8.53
C GLY A 290 16.97 3.07 7.28
N LYS A 291 18.12 3.78 7.46
CA LYS A 291 18.95 4.25 6.34
C LYS A 291 19.56 3.10 5.53
N VAL A 292 20.04 2.05 6.21
CA VAL A 292 20.60 0.84 5.60
C VAL A 292 19.51 0.09 4.84
N ARG A 293 18.34 -0.08 5.47
CA ARG A 293 17.16 -0.73 4.89
C ARG A 293 16.68 -0.05 3.62
N PHE A 294 16.61 1.29 3.61
CA PHE A 294 16.23 2.06 2.44
C PHE A 294 17.26 1.96 1.32
N TYR A 295 18.55 2.01 1.65
CA TYR A 295 19.64 1.83 0.70
C TYR A 295 19.59 0.44 0.06
N LEU A 296 19.48 -0.63 0.87
CA LEU A 296 19.39 -2.00 0.39
C LEU A 296 18.20 -2.19 -0.55
N TRP A 297 17.04 -1.60 -0.21
CA TRP A 297 15.88 -1.63 -1.11
C TRP A 297 16.16 -0.98 -2.46
N LEU A 298 16.88 0.15 -2.50
CA LEU A 298 17.29 0.79 -3.75
C LEU A 298 18.32 -0.07 -4.52
N LEU A 299 19.26 -0.67 -3.82
CA LEU A 299 20.28 -1.56 -4.41
C LEU A 299 19.62 -2.74 -5.12
N LEU A 300 18.68 -3.41 -4.46
CA LEU A 300 17.90 -4.52 -5.01
C LEU A 300 16.99 -4.14 -6.18
N GLN A 301 16.64 -2.86 -6.32
CA GLN A 301 15.91 -2.31 -7.46
C GLN A 301 16.86 -1.80 -8.57
N ASN A 302 18.18 -1.91 -8.38
CA ASN A 302 19.21 -1.30 -9.23
C ASN A 302 18.95 0.21 -9.44
N ARG A 303 18.81 0.97 -8.33
CA ARG A 303 18.44 2.40 -8.35
C ARG A 303 19.41 3.30 -7.59
N ASN A 304 20.56 2.78 -7.16
CA ASN A 304 21.65 3.59 -6.62
C ASN A 304 22.37 4.34 -7.76
N TRP A 305 23.03 5.43 -7.43
CA TRP A 305 23.75 6.27 -8.40
C TRP A 305 25.15 5.70 -8.71
N THR A 306 25.19 4.51 -9.30
CA THR A 306 26.39 3.91 -9.88
C THR A 306 26.69 4.52 -11.25
N ALA A 307 27.91 4.38 -11.76
CA ALA A 307 28.35 4.99 -13.01
C ALA A 307 27.42 4.63 -14.20
N ASP A 308 27.05 3.36 -14.34
CA ASP A 308 26.09 2.89 -15.35
C ASP A 308 24.74 3.60 -15.27
N ARG A 309 24.28 3.93 -14.04
CA ARG A 309 23.01 4.64 -13.82
C ARG A 309 23.13 6.14 -14.08
N LEU A 310 24.30 6.74 -13.85
CA LEU A 310 24.60 8.12 -14.22
C LEU A 310 24.71 8.25 -15.73
N GLN A 311 25.42 7.31 -16.39
CA GLN A 311 25.55 7.22 -17.84
C GLN A 311 24.18 7.14 -18.53
N ALA A 312 23.30 6.25 -18.06
CA ALA A 312 21.95 6.11 -18.61
C ALA A 312 21.11 7.40 -18.52
N ARG A 313 21.55 8.40 -17.76
CA ARG A 313 20.91 9.73 -17.63
C ARG A 313 21.69 10.85 -18.32
N GLY A 314 22.81 10.53 -18.94
CA GLY A 314 23.70 11.53 -19.55
C GLY A 314 24.35 12.46 -18.50
N TRP A 315 24.53 12.00 -17.26
CA TRP A 315 25.15 12.81 -16.21
C TRP A 315 26.66 12.55 -16.14
N PRO A 316 27.48 13.56 -15.70
CA PRO A 316 28.92 13.38 -15.54
C PRO A 316 29.22 12.19 -14.60
N HIS A 317 30.09 11.30 -15.01
CA HIS A 317 30.49 10.10 -14.29
C HIS A 317 31.90 9.65 -14.67
N ASN A 318 32.48 8.76 -13.89
CA ASN A 318 33.65 7.99 -14.27
C ASN A 318 33.18 6.53 -14.42
N ASP A 319 33.51 5.90 -15.53
CA ASP A 319 33.06 4.54 -15.84
C ASP A 319 33.66 3.49 -14.89
N LEU A 320 34.91 3.71 -14.43
CA LEU A 320 35.60 2.76 -13.58
C LEU A 320 35.17 2.81 -12.11
N CYS A 321 35.08 1.64 -11.50
CA CYS A 321 34.78 1.48 -10.10
C CYS A 321 35.88 2.10 -9.22
N LYS A 322 35.52 3.07 -8.38
CA LYS A 322 36.47 3.76 -7.49
C LYS A 322 36.99 2.92 -6.31
N LEU A 323 36.50 1.70 -6.14
CA LEU A 323 37.06 0.79 -5.14
C LEU A 323 38.22 -0.04 -5.66
N CYS A 324 38.24 -0.41 -6.93
CA CYS A 324 39.31 -1.23 -7.53
C CYS A 324 40.03 -0.57 -8.71
N ASP A 325 39.46 0.48 -9.31
CA ASP A 325 39.93 1.17 -10.53
C ASP A 325 40.23 0.24 -11.75
N GLN A 326 39.57 -0.95 -11.78
CA GLN A 326 39.83 -1.98 -12.82
C GLN A 326 38.61 -2.21 -13.72
N GLU A 327 37.43 -2.30 -13.16
CA GLU A 327 36.23 -2.74 -13.85
C GLU A 327 35.17 -1.63 -13.89
N PRO A 328 34.22 -1.67 -14.87
CA PRO A 328 33.10 -0.74 -14.90
C PRO A 328 32.24 -0.79 -13.63
N GLU A 329 31.85 0.37 -13.12
CA GLU A 329 31.05 0.48 -11.93
C GLU A 329 29.57 0.18 -12.20
N THR A 330 29.09 -0.97 -11.75
CA THR A 330 27.70 -1.36 -11.67
C THR A 330 27.32 -1.71 -10.23
N ALA A 331 26.01 -1.81 -9.96
CA ALA A 331 25.54 -2.24 -8.62
C ALA A 331 26.02 -3.64 -8.26
N ASN A 332 26.03 -4.58 -9.22
CA ASN A 332 26.52 -5.95 -9.02
C ASN A 332 28.02 -5.97 -8.79
N HIS A 333 28.79 -5.25 -9.60
CA HIS A 333 30.24 -5.15 -9.41
C HIS A 333 30.57 -4.57 -8.04
N LEU A 334 30.05 -3.39 -7.72
CA LEU A 334 30.33 -2.69 -6.46
C LEU A 334 30.01 -3.52 -5.22
N ALA A 335 28.91 -4.27 -5.24
CA ALA A 335 28.46 -5.04 -4.09
C ALA A 335 29.11 -6.42 -3.97
N LEU A 336 29.41 -7.11 -5.09
CA LEU A 336 29.75 -8.53 -5.10
C LEU A 336 31.07 -8.85 -5.83
N HIS A 337 31.32 -8.23 -7.00
CA HIS A 337 32.36 -8.70 -7.90
C HIS A 337 33.65 -7.88 -7.84
N CYS A 338 33.63 -6.69 -7.25
CA CYS A 338 34.80 -5.83 -7.07
C CYS A 338 35.84 -6.53 -6.20
N SER A 339 37.12 -6.51 -6.59
CA SER A 339 38.23 -7.10 -5.84
C SER A 339 38.27 -6.59 -4.38
N PHE A 340 38.15 -5.29 -4.19
CA PHE A 340 38.06 -4.68 -2.86
C PHE A 340 36.84 -5.18 -2.06
N ALA A 341 35.66 -5.27 -2.71
CA ALA A 341 34.48 -5.80 -2.05
C ALA A 341 34.68 -7.27 -1.64
N LYS A 342 35.29 -8.09 -2.49
CA LYS A 342 35.62 -9.50 -2.16
C LYS A 342 36.57 -9.60 -0.97
N GLU A 343 37.55 -8.73 -0.84
CA GLU A 343 38.43 -8.65 0.33
C GLU A 343 37.64 -8.32 1.62
N VAL A 344 36.70 -7.36 1.52
CA VAL A 344 35.84 -7.04 2.67
C VAL A 344 34.94 -8.22 3.03
N TRP A 345 34.32 -8.89 2.06
CA TRP A 345 33.51 -10.08 2.30
C TRP A 345 34.34 -11.20 2.94
N PHE A 346 35.59 -11.38 2.55
CA PHE A 346 36.47 -12.38 3.10
C PHE A 346 36.72 -12.20 4.60
N GLN A 347 36.72 -10.96 5.14
CA GLN A 347 36.85 -10.66 6.57
C GLN A 347 35.70 -11.18 7.43
N PHE A 348 34.56 -11.53 6.78
CA PHE A 348 33.37 -12.13 7.43
C PHE A 348 33.28 -13.64 7.17
N ARG A 349 34.32 -14.25 6.62
CA ARG A 349 34.39 -15.68 6.40
C ARG A 349 34.53 -16.39 7.76
N ASP A 350 33.44 -16.99 8.22
CA ASP A 350 33.45 -17.92 9.35
C ASP A 350 33.04 -19.30 8.82
N SER A 351 33.67 -20.37 9.37
CA SER A 351 33.41 -21.76 8.95
C SER A 351 31.94 -22.19 9.07
N LYS A 352 31.13 -21.39 9.79
CA LYS A 352 29.68 -21.60 9.98
C LYS A 352 28.78 -20.69 9.12
N ASN A 353 29.37 -19.77 8.36
CA ASN A 353 28.59 -18.78 7.59
C ASN A 353 28.68 -19.03 6.10
N ALA A 354 27.57 -19.46 5.50
CA ALA A 354 27.41 -19.58 4.05
C ALA A 354 27.41 -18.22 3.31
N MET A 355 27.51 -17.09 4.03
CA MET A 355 27.32 -15.73 3.48
C MET A 355 28.39 -15.36 2.46
N PHE A 356 29.65 -15.74 2.69
CA PHE A 356 30.75 -15.47 1.76
C PHE A 356 30.56 -16.25 0.43
N ALA A 357 30.27 -17.55 0.52
CA ALA A 357 30.04 -18.38 -0.66
C ALA A 357 28.87 -17.85 -1.50
N VAL A 358 27.77 -17.44 -0.85
CA VAL A 358 26.61 -16.86 -1.54
C VAL A 358 26.96 -15.54 -2.25
N ALA A 359 27.85 -14.73 -1.66
CA ALA A 359 28.29 -13.47 -2.29
C ALA A 359 29.23 -13.72 -3.49
N ASP A 360 30.07 -14.75 -3.44
CA ASP A 360 31.02 -15.09 -4.51
C ASP A 360 30.33 -15.78 -5.71
N GLU A 361 29.34 -16.62 -5.43
CA GLU A 361 28.62 -17.40 -6.46
C GLU A 361 27.49 -16.63 -7.18
N ALA A 362 26.93 -15.58 -6.55
CA ALA A 362 25.79 -14.88 -7.10
C ALA A 362 26.16 -13.94 -8.25
N GLN A 363 25.40 -14.01 -9.34
CA GLN A 363 25.61 -13.14 -10.52
C GLN A 363 25.02 -11.75 -10.35
N THR A 364 23.96 -11.63 -9.56
CA THR A 364 23.25 -10.37 -9.33
C THR A 364 22.99 -10.12 -7.86
N VAL A 365 22.87 -8.86 -7.48
CA VAL A 365 22.50 -8.46 -6.11
C VAL A 365 21.13 -9.01 -5.71
N GLY A 366 20.20 -9.14 -6.68
CA GLY A 366 18.88 -9.73 -6.44
C GLY A 366 18.98 -11.20 -6.06
N GLU A 367 19.72 -11.98 -6.86
CA GLU A 367 19.97 -13.40 -6.61
C GLU A 367 20.72 -13.63 -5.29
N TRP A 368 21.76 -12.84 -5.03
CA TRP A 368 22.50 -12.87 -3.77
C TRP A 368 21.60 -12.71 -2.55
N TRP A 369 20.75 -11.67 -2.56
CA TRP A 369 19.86 -11.39 -1.45
C TRP A 369 18.78 -12.48 -1.29
N GLU A 370 18.25 -12.98 -2.40
CA GLU A 370 17.25 -14.05 -2.39
C GLU A 370 17.84 -15.33 -1.79
N ARG A 371 19.00 -15.78 -2.26
CA ARG A 371 19.72 -16.94 -1.71
C ARG A 371 19.98 -16.77 -0.21
N LEU A 372 20.43 -15.57 0.20
CA LEU A 372 20.70 -15.26 1.61
C LEU A 372 19.41 -15.32 2.46
N CYS A 373 18.29 -14.87 1.94
CA CYS A 373 16.99 -14.90 2.63
C CYS A 373 16.50 -16.32 2.90
N PHE A 374 16.85 -17.28 2.03
CA PHE A 374 16.37 -18.65 2.08
C PHE A 374 17.51 -19.65 2.41
N ALA A 375 18.70 -19.17 2.77
CA ALA A 375 19.78 -20.01 3.22
C ALA A 375 19.36 -20.86 4.43
N GLY A 376 19.75 -22.14 4.43
CA GLY A 376 19.46 -23.05 5.54
C GLY A 376 20.08 -22.57 6.86
N GLY A 377 19.55 -23.03 7.98
CA GLY A 377 20.03 -22.71 9.32
C GLY A 377 18.94 -22.18 10.25
N SER A 378 19.35 -21.73 11.45
CA SER A 378 18.41 -21.16 12.43
C SER A 378 17.89 -19.79 11.97
N LYS A 379 16.67 -19.45 12.39
CA LYS A 379 16.07 -18.11 12.11
C LYS A 379 16.97 -16.97 12.62
N GLU A 380 17.68 -17.19 13.71
CA GLU A 380 18.57 -16.19 14.32
C GLU A 380 19.83 -16.00 13.48
N GLN A 381 20.45 -17.10 13.04
CA GLN A 381 21.62 -17.06 12.16
C GLN A 381 21.29 -16.36 10.84
N ASN A 382 20.15 -16.68 10.22
CA ASN A 382 19.75 -16.04 8.99
C ASN A 382 19.49 -14.53 9.17
N ARG A 383 18.92 -14.12 10.31
CA ARG A 383 18.76 -12.70 10.64
C ARG A 383 20.11 -11.99 10.79
N LEU A 384 21.06 -12.63 11.47
CA LEU A 384 22.40 -12.09 11.62
C LEU A 384 23.08 -11.95 10.26
N ASN A 385 23.06 -12.98 9.44
CA ASN A 385 23.64 -12.97 8.10
C ASN A 385 23.06 -11.84 7.23
N MET A 386 21.74 -11.66 7.23
CA MET A 386 21.08 -10.55 6.52
C MET A 386 21.50 -9.19 7.06
N THR A 387 21.70 -9.06 8.37
CA THR A 387 22.16 -7.82 8.98
C THR A 387 23.60 -7.51 8.55
N VAL A 388 24.52 -8.45 8.71
CA VAL A 388 25.91 -8.28 8.28
C VAL A 388 25.98 -7.96 6.80
N ALA A 389 25.26 -8.70 5.96
CA ALA A 389 25.21 -8.49 4.53
C ALA A 389 24.74 -7.06 4.14
N ALA A 390 23.71 -6.59 4.77
CA ALA A 390 23.17 -5.25 4.49
C ALA A 390 24.13 -4.12 4.92
N TYR A 391 24.77 -4.27 6.09
CA TYR A 391 25.78 -3.31 6.56
C TYR A 391 27.05 -3.35 5.70
N THR A 392 27.44 -4.51 5.18
CA THR A 392 28.58 -4.63 4.26
C THR A 392 28.32 -3.83 2.98
N VAL A 393 27.23 -4.07 2.28
CA VAL A 393 26.94 -3.32 1.03
C VAL A 393 26.69 -1.84 1.28
N TRP A 394 26.15 -1.47 2.45
CA TRP A 394 25.99 -0.07 2.84
C TRP A 394 27.33 0.61 3.07
N ASN A 395 28.28 -0.05 3.73
CA ASN A 395 29.60 0.52 4.02
C ASN A 395 30.48 0.53 2.76
N LEU A 396 30.40 -0.46 1.86
CA LEU A 396 31.03 -0.40 0.53
C LEU A 396 30.53 0.81 -0.27
N TRP A 397 29.24 1.11 -0.22
CA TRP A 397 28.68 2.31 -0.84
C TRP A 397 29.19 3.62 -0.19
N LYS A 398 29.33 3.66 1.14
CA LYS A 398 29.91 4.82 1.85
C LYS A 398 31.36 5.02 1.44
N GLU A 399 32.16 3.96 1.44
CA GLU A 399 33.57 3.98 1.06
C GLU A 399 33.76 4.46 -0.38
N ARG A 400 32.97 3.92 -1.32
CA ARG A 400 32.96 4.41 -2.70
C ARG A 400 32.67 5.92 -2.78
N ASN A 401 31.70 6.41 -2.03
CA ASN A 401 31.37 7.83 -2.01
C ASN A 401 32.47 8.69 -1.38
N GLN A 402 33.13 8.23 -0.33
CA GLN A 402 34.28 8.91 0.29
C GLN A 402 35.44 9.03 -0.69
N ARG A 403 35.74 7.97 -1.47
CA ARG A 403 36.78 8.02 -2.52
C ARG A 403 36.40 9.01 -3.63
N VAL A 404 35.14 9.01 -4.06
CA VAL A 404 34.68 9.88 -5.16
C VAL A 404 34.64 11.36 -4.75
N PHE A 405 34.13 11.68 -3.54
CA PHE A 405 33.79 13.05 -3.16
C PHE A 405 34.74 13.69 -2.17
N GLU A 406 35.43 12.87 -1.36
CA GLU A 406 36.31 13.35 -0.28
C GLU A 406 37.76 12.96 -0.48
N ASN A 407 38.06 12.14 -1.48
CA ASN A 407 39.38 11.57 -1.76
C ASN A 407 40.03 10.88 -0.53
N LYS A 408 39.17 10.16 0.25
CA LYS A 408 39.57 9.39 1.42
C LYS A 408 39.38 7.91 1.14
N GLU A 409 40.35 7.10 1.55
CA GLU A 409 40.35 5.67 1.33
C GLU A 409 40.60 4.91 2.62
N LEU A 410 39.91 3.79 2.78
CA LEU A 410 40.14 2.81 3.83
C LEU A 410 40.64 1.49 3.23
N THR A 411 41.41 0.76 3.98
CA THR A 411 41.72 -0.63 3.66
C THR A 411 40.50 -1.53 3.90
N ALA A 412 40.44 -2.67 3.23
CA ALA A 412 39.33 -3.63 3.40
C ALA A 412 39.17 -4.08 4.86
N THR A 413 40.31 -4.28 5.59
CA THR A 413 40.31 -4.63 6.99
C THR A 413 39.76 -3.52 7.89
N ALA A 414 40.15 -2.26 7.64
CA ALA A 414 39.62 -1.11 8.38
C ALA A 414 38.11 -0.96 8.17
N LEU A 415 37.67 -1.10 6.91
CA LEU A 415 36.24 -1.06 6.57
C LEU A 415 35.45 -2.18 7.24
N ALA A 416 36.00 -3.41 7.30
CA ALA A 416 35.35 -4.52 7.99
C ALA A 416 35.27 -4.28 9.53
N GLY A 417 36.26 -3.59 10.12
CA GLY A 417 36.19 -3.11 11.49
C GLY A 417 35.00 -2.17 11.73
N LEU A 418 34.86 -1.14 10.88
CA LEU A 418 33.72 -0.18 10.95
C LEU A 418 32.36 -0.87 10.77
N ILE A 419 32.27 -1.89 9.91
CA ILE A 419 31.03 -2.65 9.73
C ILE A 419 30.65 -3.38 11.03
N LYS A 420 31.62 -4.01 11.69
CA LYS A 420 31.41 -4.70 12.98
C LYS A 420 30.97 -3.73 14.06
N ASP A 421 31.56 -2.54 14.12
CA ASP A 421 31.20 -1.48 15.07
C ASP A 421 29.79 -0.93 14.79
N ASP A 422 29.43 -0.64 13.54
CA ASP A 422 28.08 -0.20 13.15
C ASP A 422 27.01 -1.22 13.60
N ILE A 423 27.27 -2.53 13.39
CA ILE A 423 26.34 -3.60 13.78
C ILE A 423 26.23 -3.68 15.31
N LYS A 424 27.35 -3.59 16.03
CA LYS A 424 27.41 -3.62 17.49
C LYS A 424 26.64 -2.43 18.08
N CYS A 425 26.91 -1.21 17.63
CA CYS A 425 26.22 0.00 18.07
C CYS A 425 24.71 -0.10 17.85
N PHE A 426 24.28 -0.59 16.69
CA PHE A 426 22.86 -0.80 16.41
C PHE A 426 22.26 -1.85 17.36
N GLY A 427 22.96 -2.97 17.60
CA GLY A 427 22.53 -4.02 18.51
C GLY A 427 22.35 -3.51 19.94
N GLU A 428 23.27 -2.67 20.42
CA GLU A 428 23.21 -2.06 21.75
C GLU A 428 22.06 -1.04 21.85
N ALA A 429 21.92 -0.18 20.86
CA ALA A 429 20.86 0.83 20.82
C ALA A 429 19.43 0.22 20.75
N THR A 430 19.31 -1.04 20.30
CA THR A 430 18.01 -1.71 20.14
C THR A 430 17.76 -2.80 21.19
N ARG A 431 18.66 -2.99 22.16
CA ARG A 431 18.46 -3.92 23.30
C ARG A 431 17.23 -3.50 24.10
N GLY A 432 16.30 -4.42 24.29
CA GLY A 432 15.05 -4.19 25.05
C GLY A 432 13.93 -3.48 24.29
N ILE A 433 14.14 -3.04 23.06
CA ILE A 433 13.07 -2.52 22.22
C ILE A 433 12.40 -3.69 21.50
N PRO A 434 11.10 -3.99 21.75
CA PRO A 434 10.42 -5.02 21.01
C PRO A 434 10.41 -4.64 19.52
N PHE A 435 10.88 -5.55 18.67
CA PHE A 435 10.83 -5.35 17.22
C PHE A 435 9.37 -5.43 16.76
N VAL A 436 8.74 -4.28 16.64
CA VAL A 436 7.44 -4.17 15.97
C VAL A 436 7.73 -4.21 14.47
N GLY A 437 7.64 -5.39 13.89
CA GLY A 437 7.63 -5.53 12.43
C GLY A 437 6.48 -4.73 11.84
N PRO A 438 6.64 -4.20 10.63
CA PRO A 438 5.57 -3.47 9.95
C PRO A 438 4.42 -4.37 9.57
#